data_5ad3e7e862d5d92278dd3254618b76d6
#
_entry.id   5ad3e7e862d5d92278dd3254618b76d6
#
_cell.length_a   1.000
_cell.length_b   1.000
_cell.length_c   1.000
_cell.angle_alpha   90.00
_cell.angle_beta   90.00
_cell.angle_gamma   90.00
#
_symmetry.space_group_name_H-M   'P 1'
#
loop_
_entity.id
_entity.type
_entity.pdbx_description
1 polymer ?
#
loop_
_entity_poly.entity_id
_entity_poly.type
_entity_poly.pdbx_seq_one_letter_code
_entity_poly.pdbx_strand_id
1 'polypeptide(L)'
;WKIPRKENKQCFNKNDFRNFKNSDSQTVSTLYNESLLPHFRPLLGADKKDFKDVIFKGLSYFTEYKYIMEDKKTRNISAYISIKTTDNKNYVLDVVQSSWVEIDLDMIIDFAFSQIEKRQKDFNLLFKTKRYTQYGDKHEQFMINHKLECVQTQVVLTNSSAKIIKDDVKTGRLVMLNQFLDSSSVNVPG
;
A
#
# COMPACT_ATOMS: atom_id res chain seq x y z
N TRP A 1 1.25 -5.13 -11.10
CA TRP A 1 1.82 -6.43 -11.48
C TRP A 1 0.71 -7.48 -11.49
N LYS A 2 0.66 -8.32 -12.52
CA LYS A 2 -0.27 -9.44 -12.61
C LYS A 2 0.35 -10.68 -11.96
N ILE A 3 -0.37 -11.28 -11.02
CA ILE A 3 0.08 -12.49 -10.31
C ILE A 3 -0.57 -13.70 -10.97
N PRO A 4 0.20 -14.64 -11.55
CA PRO A 4 -0.32 -15.88 -12.09
C PRO A 4 -0.81 -16.79 -10.96
N ARG A 5 -1.83 -17.58 -11.22
CA ARG A 5 -2.31 -18.61 -10.29
C ARG A 5 -1.27 -19.71 -10.21
N LYS A 6 -0.73 -19.97 -9.00
CA LYS A 6 0.18 -21.08 -8.76
C LYS A 6 -0.60 -22.39 -8.60
N GLU A 7 -0.13 -23.47 -9.22
CA GLU A 7 -0.71 -24.80 -9.02
C GLU A 7 -0.39 -25.36 -7.63
N ASN A 8 0.80 -25.09 -7.10
CA ASN A 8 1.23 -25.50 -5.78
C ASN A 8 1.07 -24.33 -4.80
N LYS A 9 0.07 -24.42 -3.91
CA LYS A 9 -0.12 -23.46 -2.83
C LYS A 9 0.88 -23.75 -1.72
N GLN A 10 1.65 -22.75 -1.32
CA GLN A 10 2.42 -22.85 -0.09
C GLN A 10 1.46 -22.95 1.12
N CYS A 11 1.82 -23.78 2.09
CA CYS A 11 1.07 -23.87 3.34
C CYS A 11 1.36 -22.62 4.17
N PHE A 12 0.49 -21.62 4.13
CA PHE A 12 0.53 -20.52 5.08
C PHE A 12 -0.24 -20.89 6.35
N ASN A 13 0.24 -20.43 7.50
CA ASN A 13 -0.48 -20.61 8.74
C ASN A 13 -1.63 -19.60 8.82
N LYS A 14 -2.87 -20.09 8.69
CA LYS A 14 -4.08 -19.25 8.74
C LYS A 14 -4.18 -18.39 10.01
N ASN A 15 -3.54 -18.82 11.10
CA ASN A 15 -3.55 -18.12 12.38
C ASN A 15 -2.66 -16.86 12.39
N ASP A 16 -1.85 -16.62 11.36
CA ASP A 16 -1.05 -15.41 11.24
C ASP A 16 -1.87 -14.24 10.70
N PHE A 17 -3.05 -14.53 10.14
CA PHE A 17 -3.94 -13.54 9.53
C PHE A 17 -5.28 -13.50 10.23
N ARG A 18 -5.76 -12.31 10.48
CA ARG A 18 -7.12 -12.06 10.97
C ARG A 18 -7.81 -10.93 10.20
N ASN A 19 -9.12 -10.86 10.32
CA ASN A 19 -9.86 -9.72 9.79
C ASN A 19 -9.45 -8.43 10.51
N PHE A 20 -9.36 -7.35 9.75
CA PHE A 20 -9.20 -6.00 10.28
C PHE A 20 -10.42 -5.61 11.11
N LYS A 21 -10.19 -4.87 12.19
CA LYS A 21 -11.21 -4.24 13.02
C LYS A 21 -10.98 -2.73 13.06
N ASN A 22 -12.04 -1.95 13.22
CA ASN A 22 -11.91 -0.49 13.33
C ASN A 22 -11.01 -0.02 14.49
N SER A 23 -10.82 -0.86 15.52
CA SER A 23 -9.85 -0.62 16.60
C SER A 23 -8.39 -0.62 16.10
N ASP A 24 -8.10 -1.32 15.00
CA ASP A 24 -6.75 -1.41 14.44
C ASP A 24 -6.37 -0.16 13.64
N SER A 25 -7.34 0.67 13.29
CA SER A 25 -7.13 1.79 12.36
C SER A 25 -6.06 2.79 12.81
N GLN A 26 -5.87 2.98 14.12
CA GLN A 26 -4.80 3.84 14.63
C GLN A 26 -3.44 3.20 14.38
N THR A 27 -3.27 1.94 14.71
CA THR A 27 -2.01 1.21 14.52
C THR A 27 -1.66 1.08 13.03
N VAL A 28 -2.67 0.81 12.18
CA VAL A 28 -2.49 0.74 10.72
C VAL A 28 -2.11 2.10 10.14
N SER A 29 -2.72 3.20 10.60
CA SER A 29 -2.33 4.56 10.21
C SER A 29 -0.88 4.86 10.57
N THR A 30 -0.46 4.51 11.78
CA THR A 30 0.95 4.67 12.21
C THR A 30 1.88 3.83 11.34
N LEU A 31 1.56 2.55 11.13
CA LEU A 31 2.32 1.65 10.27
C LEU A 31 2.47 2.19 8.84
N TYR A 32 1.38 2.71 8.26
CA TYR A 32 1.39 3.32 6.93
C TYR A 32 2.32 4.55 6.89
N ASN A 33 2.16 5.47 7.83
CA ASN A 33 2.97 6.70 7.86
C ASN A 33 4.46 6.41 8.09
N GLU A 34 4.79 5.43 8.94
CA GLU A 34 6.16 4.98 9.15
C GLU A 34 6.75 4.31 7.92
N SER A 35 5.94 3.61 7.14
CA SER A 35 6.36 2.96 5.90
C SER A 35 6.69 3.93 4.77
N LEU A 36 6.18 5.16 4.81
CA LEU A 36 6.49 6.17 3.80
C LEU A 36 7.94 6.64 3.91
N LEU A 37 8.57 6.88 2.77
CA LEU A 37 9.83 7.61 2.72
C LEU A 37 9.64 9.01 3.33
N PRO A 38 10.61 9.54 4.09
CA PRO A 38 10.43 10.76 4.90
C PRO A 38 9.86 11.96 4.14
N HIS A 39 10.33 12.17 2.92
CA HIS A 39 9.88 13.30 2.08
C HIS A 39 8.45 13.17 1.55
N PHE A 40 7.88 11.95 1.54
CA PHE A 40 6.49 11.73 1.14
C PHE A 40 5.51 11.79 2.31
N ARG A 41 5.96 11.70 3.56
CA ARG A 41 5.07 11.71 4.73
C ARG A 41 4.14 12.92 4.82
N PRO A 42 4.61 14.16 4.59
CA PRO A 42 3.73 15.34 4.64
C PRO A 42 2.66 15.34 3.55
N LEU A 43 2.92 14.67 2.42
CA LEU A 43 2.04 14.69 1.24
C LEU A 43 1.08 13.51 1.20
N LEU A 44 1.53 12.33 1.62
CA LEU A 44 0.80 11.07 1.49
C LEU A 44 0.42 10.45 2.83
N GLY A 45 0.73 11.12 3.94
CA GLY A 45 0.35 10.65 5.27
C GLY A 45 -1.18 10.49 5.39
N ALA A 46 -1.60 9.46 6.10
CA ALA A 46 -2.99 9.11 6.28
C ALA A 46 -3.40 9.11 7.76
N ASP A 47 -4.61 9.57 8.04
CA ASP A 47 -5.21 9.54 9.37
C ASP A 47 -5.87 8.18 9.64
N LYS A 48 -6.13 7.89 10.93
CA LYS A 48 -6.86 6.67 11.34
C LYS A 48 -8.24 6.53 10.68
N LYS A 49 -8.90 7.67 10.36
CA LYS A 49 -10.22 7.66 9.71
C LYS A 49 -10.16 7.14 8.28
N ASP A 50 -9.01 7.24 7.60
CA ASP A 50 -8.83 6.78 6.22
C ASP A 50 -8.80 5.24 6.12
N PHE A 51 -8.52 4.57 7.25
CA PHE A 51 -8.52 3.10 7.34
C PHE A 51 -9.80 2.52 7.90
N LYS A 52 -10.63 3.32 8.60
CA LYS A 52 -11.89 2.83 9.16
C LYS A 52 -12.84 2.33 8.08
N ASP A 53 -13.56 1.28 8.39
CA ASP A 53 -14.69 0.86 7.58
C ASP A 53 -15.79 1.91 7.64
N VAL A 54 -16.26 2.33 6.47
CA VAL A 54 -17.42 3.22 6.36
C VAL A 54 -18.67 2.41 6.67
N ILE A 55 -19.55 2.96 7.51
CA ILE A 55 -20.79 2.30 7.95
C ILE A 55 -21.73 2.01 6.77
N PHE A 56 -21.69 2.85 5.73
CA PHE A 56 -22.51 2.70 4.52
C PHE A 56 -21.74 2.04 3.36
N LYS A 57 -21.38 0.76 3.50
CA LYS A 57 -20.69 -0.01 2.44
C LYS A 57 -21.49 -0.08 1.13
N GLY A 58 -22.81 0.09 1.16
CA GLY A 58 -23.68 0.04 -0.04
C GLY A 58 -23.52 1.21 -1.02
N LEU A 59 -22.83 2.29 -0.64
CA LEU A 59 -22.55 3.44 -1.51
C LEU A 59 -21.14 3.43 -2.09
N SER A 60 -20.31 2.44 -1.77
CA SER A 60 -18.96 2.32 -2.30
C SER A 60 -18.99 1.67 -3.69
N TYR A 61 -18.31 2.28 -4.66
CA TYR A 61 -18.12 1.74 -6.01
C TYR A 61 -17.20 0.52 -6.05
N PHE A 62 -16.61 0.13 -4.91
CA PHE A 62 -15.71 -1.01 -4.81
C PHE A 62 -15.98 -1.79 -3.52
N THR A 63 -15.67 -3.09 -3.59
CA THR A 63 -15.63 -3.97 -2.42
C THR A 63 -14.19 -4.08 -1.93
N GLU A 64 -13.98 -3.91 -0.61
CA GLU A 64 -12.68 -4.03 0.02
C GLU A 64 -12.72 -5.06 1.15
N TYR A 65 -11.76 -5.97 1.14
CA TYR A 65 -11.52 -6.94 2.19
C TYR A 65 -10.21 -6.59 2.89
N LYS A 66 -10.25 -6.39 4.20
CA LYS A 66 -9.14 -5.90 5.00
C LYS A 66 -8.71 -6.95 6.00
N TYR A 67 -7.40 -7.19 6.05
CA TYR A 67 -6.80 -8.19 6.94
C TYR A 67 -5.57 -7.61 7.62
N ILE A 68 -5.25 -8.21 8.77
CA ILE A 68 -4.06 -7.90 9.58
C ILE A 68 -3.23 -9.16 9.66
N MET A 69 -1.92 -9.01 9.48
CA MET A 69 -0.92 -10.00 9.83
C MET A 69 -0.29 -9.60 11.16
N GLU A 70 -0.40 -10.48 12.16
CA GLU A 70 0.13 -10.25 13.51
C GLU A 70 1.31 -11.20 13.81
N ASP A 71 2.31 -10.66 14.48
CA ASP A 71 3.31 -11.48 15.15
C ASP A 71 2.67 -12.15 16.38
N LYS A 72 2.73 -13.47 16.46
CA LYS A 72 2.10 -14.25 17.53
C LYS A 72 2.69 -14.00 18.91
N LYS A 73 3.97 -13.66 18.97
CA LYS A 73 4.68 -13.48 20.25
C LYS A 73 4.43 -12.09 20.82
N THR A 74 4.54 -11.09 19.97
CA THR A 74 4.47 -9.68 20.38
C THR A 74 3.09 -9.07 20.24
N ARG A 75 2.17 -9.71 19.50
CA ARG A 75 0.87 -9.17 19.11
C ARG A 75 0.94 -7.88 18.29
N ASN A 76 2.13 -7.55 17.79
CA ASN A 76 2.32 -6.38 16.94
C ASN A 76 1.82 -6.67 15.53
N ILE A 77 1.24 -5.64 14.91
CA ILE A 77 0.82 -5.69 13.51
C ILE A 77 2.07 -5.61 12.63
N SER A 78 2.35 -6.68 11.90
CA SER A 78 3.46 -6.75 10.94
C SER A 78 3.08 -6.24 9.56
N ALA A 79 1.84 -6.50 9.15
CA ALA A 79 1.31 -5.99 7.89
C ALA A 79 -0.20 -5.75 7.93
N TYR A 80 -0.64 -4.78 7.14
CA TYR A 80 -2.04 -4.57 6.77
C TYR A 80 -2.22 -4.92 5.30
N ILE A 81 -3.24 -5.72 5.00
CA ILE A 81 -3.51 -6.28 3.69
C ILE A 81 -4.89 -5.83 3.24
N SER A 82 -4.97 -5.17 2.10
CA SER A 82 -6.23 -4.74 1.48
C SER A 82 -6.38 -5.44 0.12
N ILE A 83 -7.53 -6.06 -0.10
CA ILE A 83 -7.91 -6.70 -1.36
C ILE A 83 -9.14 -5.96 -1.88
N LYS A 84 -8.99 -5.23 -2.98
CA LYS A 84 -10.04 -4.38 -3.57
C LYS A 84 -10.50 -4.92 -4.92
N THR A 85 -11.81 -4.82 -5.18
CA THR A 85 -12.39 -5.11 -6.49
C THR A 85 -13.58 -4.21 -6.78
N THR A 86 -13.79 -3.89 -8.06
CA THR A 86 -14.95 -3.13 -8.56
C THR A 86 -15.89 -4.02 -9.37
N ASP A 87 -15.40 -5.12 -9.91
CA ASP A 87 -16.10 -5.97 -10.89
C ASP A 87 -16.17 -7.46 -10.47
N ASN A 88 -15.64 -7.81 -9.31
CA ASN A 88 -15.50 -9.19 -8.81
C ASN A 88 -14.69 -10.13 -9.73
N LYS A 89 -13.97 -9.57 -10.70
CA LYS A 89 -13.08 -10.32 -11.62
C LYS A 89 -11.63 -9.92 -11.45
N ASN A 90 -11.37 -8.60 -11.28
CA ASN A 90 -10.05 -8.08 -11.09
C ASN A 90 -9.88 -7.60 -9.63
N TYR A 91 -8.97 -8.24 -8.92
CA TYR A 91 -8.68 -7.95 -7.52
C TYR A 91 -7.30 -7.29 -7.41
N VAL A 92 -7.23 -6.20 -6.68
CA VAL A 92 -5.98 -5.48 -6.40
C VAL A 92 -5.57 -5.74 -4.96
N LEU A 93 -4.42 -6.38 -4.79
CA LEU A 93 -3.76 -6.61 -3.52
C LEU A 93 -2.84 -5.43 -3.22
N ASP A 94 -3.10 -4.77 -2.11
CA ASP A 94 -2.29 -3.69 -1.55
C ASP A 94 -1.79 -4.10 -0.16
N VAL A 95 -0.47 -4.00 0.06
CA VAL A 95 0.17 -4.40 1.30
C VAL A 95 0.88 -3.19 1.90
N VAL A 96 0.62 -2.94 3.19
CA VAL A 96 1.37 -2.01 4.03
C VAL A 96 2.06 -2.83 5.09
N GLN A 97 3.39 -2.77 5.14
CA GLN A 97 4.18 -3.55 6.09
C GLN A 97 5.06 -2.66 6.96
N SER A 98 5.44 -3.18 8.12
CA SER A 98 6.47 -2.58 8.94
C SER A 98 7.82 -2.59 8.22
N SER A 99 8.54 -1.48 8.27
CA SER A 99 9.91 -1.39 7.72
C SER A 99 10.92 -2.25 8.50
N TRP A 100 10.57 -2.66 9.71
CA TRP A 100 11.41 -3.42 10.63
C TRP A 100 11.18 -4.93 10.57
N VAL A 101 10.14 -5.38 9.86
CA VAL A 101 9.78 -6.80 9.76
C VAL A 101 9.90 -7.23 8.31
N GLU A 102 10.69 -8.26 8.08
CA GLU A 102 10.72 -8.92 6.79
C GLU A 102 9.52 -9.86 6.69
N ILE A 103 8.72 -9.67 5.66
CA ILE A 103 7.53 -10.49 5.41
C ILE A 103 7.73 -11.32 4.15
N ASP A 104 7.19 -12.52 4.18
CA ASP A 104 7.14 -13.40 3.01
C ASP A 104 5.95 -12.97 2.12
N LEU A 105 6.28 -12.39 0.96
CA LEU A 105 5.28 -11.96 -0.01
C LEU A 105 4.55 -13.13 -0.67
N ASP A 106 5.22 -14.27 -0.88
CA ASP A 106 4.57 -15.48 -1.41
C ASP A 106 3.46 -15.94 -0.48
N MET A 107 3.72 -15.93 0.83
CA MET A 107 2.71 -16.27 1.85
C MET A 107 1.51 -15.31 1.81
N ILE A 108 1.74 -14.01 1.65
CA ILE A 108 0.65 -13.01 1.56
C ILE A 108 -0.15 -13.19 0.26
N ILE A 109 0.53 -13.45 -0.84
CA ILE A 109 -0.11 -13.72 -2.14
C ILE A 109 -0.98 -14.97 -2.06
N ASP A 110 -0.46 -16.07 -1.52
CA ASP A 110 -1.21 -17.33 -1.36
C ASP A 110 -2.41 -17.16 -0.41
N PHE A 111 -2.23 -16.37 0.68
CA PHE A 111 -3.34 -15.98 1.53
C PHE A 111 -4.40 -15.22 0.74
N ALA A 112 -4.02 -14.21 -0.06
CA ALA A 112 -4.95 -13.42 -0.87
C ALA A 112 -5.72 -14.31 -1.85
N PHE A 113 -5.04 -15.22 -2.57
CA PHE A 113 -5.69 -16.21 -3.43
C PHE A 113 -6.72 -17.02 -2.66
N SER A 114 -6.36 -17.54 -1.49
CA SER A 114 -7.26 -18.37 -0.68
C SER A 114 -8.51 -17.60 -0.23
N GLN A 115 -8.41 -16.29 0.02
CA GLN A 115 -9.55 -15.47 0.43
C GLN A 115 -10.47 -15.14 -0.75
N ILE A 116 -9.91 -14.90 -1.94
CA ILE A 116 -10.69 -14.61 -3.14
C ILE A 116 -11.38 -15.89 -3.65
N GLU A 117 -10.70 -17.02 -3.68
CA GLU A 117 -11.25 -18.32 -4.13
C GLU A 117 -12.49 -18.77 -3.38
N LYS A 118 -12.65 -18.37 -2.12
CA LYS A 118 -13.87 -18.63 -1.34
C LYS A 118 -15.11 -17.91 -1.90
N ARG A 119 -14.91 -16.88 -2.72
CA ARG A 119 -15.94 -15.98 -3.23
C ARG A 119 -16.11 -16.10 -4.73
N GLN A 120 -15.00 -16.23 -5.45
CA GLN A 120 -14.97 -16.24 -6.91
C GLN A 120 -13.89 -17.21 -7.41
N LYS A 121 -14.26 -18.09 -8.36
CA LYS A 121 -13.35 -19.10 -8.91
C LYS A 121 -12.50 -18.57 -10.06
N ASP A 122 -13.09 -17.70 -10.88
CA ASP A 122 -12.43 -17.10 -12.04
C ASP A 122 -12.13 -15.62 -11.76
N PHE A 123 -10.87 -15.31 -11.55
CA PHE A 123 -10.41 -13.95 -11.22
C PHE A 123 -8.95 -13.74 -11.58
N ASN A 124 -8.57 -12.47 -11.71
CA ASN A 124 -7.20 -12.01 -11.82
C ASN A 124 -6.79 -11.35 -10.51
N LEU A 125 -5.57 -11.62 -10.05
CA LEU A 125 -4.95 -10.92 -8.92
C LEU A 125 -3.87 -9.98 -9.43
N LEU A 126 -3.99 -8.72 -9.08
CA LEU A 126 -3.02 -7.66 -9.36
C LEU A 126 -2.36 -7.25 -8.05
N PHE A 127 -1.04 -7.15 -8.01
CA PHE A 127 -0.31 -6.64 -6.86
C PHE A 127 0.10 -5.18 -7.11
N LYS A 128 -0.15 -4.32 -6.12
CA LYS A 128 0.21 -2.90 -6.16
C LYS A 128 1.49 -2.64 -5.40
N THR A 129 2.59 -2.32 -6.11
CA THR A 129 3.82 -1.82 -5.51
C THR A 129 3.77 -0.29 -5.37
N LYS A 130 4.47 0.25 -4.35
CA LYS A 130 4.49 1.69 -4.04
C LYS A 130 5.93 2.14 -3.85
N ARG A 131 6.53 2.76 -4.86
CA ARG A 131 7.93 3.25 -4.82
C ARG A 131 8.18 4.34 -3.78
N TYR A 132 7.14 4.98 -3.28
CA TYR A 132 7.24 5.98 -2.23
C TYR A 132 7.24 5.41 -0.80
N THR A 133 7.37 4.09 -0.67
CA THR A 133 7.50 3.40 0.62
C THR A 133 8.90 2.81 0.79
N GLN A 134 9.33 2.63 2.04
CA GLN A 134 10.65 2.09 2.38
C GLN A 134 10.87 0.65 1.87
N TYR A 135 9.80 -0.08 1.62
CA TYR A 135 9.83 -1.46 1.09
C TYR A 135 9.46 -1.53 -0.41
N GLY A 136 9.17 -0.40 -1.03
CA GLY A 136 8.69 -0.37 -2.42
C GLY A 136 9.63 -1.05 -3.40
N ASP A 137 10.93 -0.78 -3.30
CA ASP A 137 11.95 -1.39 -4.14
C ASP A 137 12.06 -2.90 -3.92
N LYS A 138 11.93 -3.38 -2.67
CA LYS A 138 11.93 -4.82 -2.36
C LYS A 138 10.74 -5.53 -3.00
N HIS A 139 9.55 -4.92 -2.93
CA HIS A 139 8.36 -5.47 -3.57
C HIS A 139 8.51 -5.50 -5.10
N GLU A 140 9.02 -4.43 -5.69
CA GLU A 140 9.27 -4.38 -7.13
C GLU A 140 10.30 -5.43 -7.55
N GLN A 141 11.41 -5.53 -6.82
CA GLN A 141 12.44 -6.53 -7.09
C GLN A 141 11.90 -7.97 -6.97
N PHE A 142 11.04 -8.23 -5.99
CA PHE A 142 10.35 -9.52 -5.87
C PHE A 142 9.54 -9.83 -7.14
N MET A 143 8.76 -8.87 -7.66
CA MET A 143 7.96 -9.05 -8.87
C MET A 143 8.84 -9.32 -10.10
N ILE A 144 9.96 -8.59 -10.23
CA ILE A 144 10.92 -8.77 -11.32
C ILE A 144 11.59 -10.16 -11.24
N ASN A 145 12.03 -10.57 -10.06
CA ASN A 145 12.68 -11.87 -9.85
C ASN A 145 11.74 -13.04 -10.20
N HIS A 146 10.44 -12.88 -9.97
CA HIS A 146 9.42 -13.85 -10.34
C HIS A 146 8.96 -13.70 -11.80
N LYS A 147 9.59 -12.81 -12.59
CA LYS A 147 9.26 -12.54 -14.01
C LYS A 147 7.78 -12.20 -14.23
N LEU A 148 7.19 -11.45 -13.29
CA LEU A 148 5.80 -11.06 -13.38
C LEU A 148 5.61 -9.90 -14.37
N GLU A 149 4.43 -9.81 -14.96
CA GLU A 149 4.09 -8.76 -15.91
C GLU A 149 3.67 -7.47 -15.19
N CYS A 150 4.28 -6.34 -15.53
CA CYS A 150 3.83 -5.02 -15.10
C CYS A 150 2.68 -4.56 -16.01
N VAL A 151 1.46 -4.62 -15.51
CA VAL A 151 0.25 -4.31 -16.30
C VAL A 151 0.06 -2.80 -16.44
N GLN A 152 0.38 -2.04 -15.39
CA GLN A 152 0.15 -0.60 -15.36
C GLN A 152 1.10 0.11 -14.39
N THR A 153 1.58 1.28 -14.79
CA THR A 153 2.28 2.23 -13.90
C THR A 153 1.40 3.46 -13.70
N GLN A 154 1.23 3.88 -12.44
CA GLN A 154 0.49 5.07 -12.07
C GLN A 154 1.44 6.10 -11.45
N VAL A 155 1.30 7.36 -11.84
CA VAL A 155 2.04 8.48 -11.25
C VAL A 155 1.12 9.17 -10.25
N VAL A 156 1.61 9.35 -9.01
CA VAL A 156 0.89 10.12 -7.99
C VAL A 156 1.29 11.59 -8.15
N LEU A 157 0.36 12.41 -8.62
CA LEU A 157 0.54 13.86 -8.68
C LEU A 157 0.09 14.47 -7.35
N THR A 158 0.99 15.18 -6.68
CA THR A 158 0.68 15.91 -5.45
C THR A 158 0.73 17.40 -5.73
N ASN A 159 -0.32 18.13 -5.37
CA ASN A 159 -0.31 19.60 -5.41
C ASN A 159 -0.02 20.11 -4.00
N SER A 160 1.22 20.54 -3.75
CA SER A 160 1.58 21.22 -2.53
C SER A 160 1.33 22.71 -2.68
N SER A 161 0.14 23.19 -2.30
CA SER A 161 -0.05 24.62 -2.07
C SER A 161 0.67 24.98 -0.77
N ALA A 162 1.85 25.60 -0.86
CA ALA A 162 2.49 26.21 0.28
C ALA A 162 1.58 27.36 0.75
N LYS A 163 0.92 27.21 1.89
CA LYS A 163 0.34 28.34 2.61
C LYS A 163 1.52 29.20 3.06
N ILE A 164 1.66 30.37 2.45
CA ILE A 164 2.53 31.42 2.97
C ILE A 164 1.91 31.85 4.29
N ILE A 165 2.42 31.31 5.40
CA ILE A 165 2.16 31.88 6.72
C ILE A 165 2.91 33.22 6.70
N LYS A 166 2.18 34.31 6.63
CA LYS A 166 2.71 35.66 6.88
C LYS A 166 2.96 35.74 8.38
N ASP A 167 4.05 35.15 8.84
CA ASP A 167 4.61 35.57 10.11
C ASP A 167 5.24 36.94 9.90
N ASP A 168 5.00 37.86 10.82
CA ASP A 168 5.62 39.16 10.85
C ASP A 168 7.15 39.00 10.95
N VAL A 169 7.77 38.94 9.78
CA VAL A 169 9.20 38.69 9.67
C VAL A 169 9.93 40.01 9.77
N LYS A 170 10.51 40.25 10.91
CA LYS A 170 11.61 41.24 11.06
C LYS A 170 12.97 40.70 10.62
N THR A 171 13.09 39.56 9.99
CA THR A 171 14.38 39.07 9.47
C THR A 171 14.14 38.22 8.22
N GLY A 172 14.61 38.76 7.08
CA GLY A 172 14.52 38.10 5.78
C GLY A 172 15.37 36.84 5.70
N ARG A 173 14.71 35.71 5.59
CA ARG A 173 15.27 34.51 4.98
C ARG A 173 14.12 33.74 4.30
N LEU A 174 13.92 34.06 3.04
CA LEU A 174 13.12 33.22 2.15
C LEU A 174 13.92 31.95 1.89
N VAL A 175 13.56 30.85 2.52
CA VAL A 175 14.06 29.54 2.11
C VAL A 175 13.12 29.07 1.02
N MET A 176 13.55 29.21 -0.22
CA MET A 176 12.81 28.68 -1.37
C MET A 176 12.91 27.16 -1.41
N LEU A 177 11.81 26.50 -1.09
CA LEU A 177 11.62 25.05 -1.24
C LEU A 177 11.35 24.63 -2.72
N ASN A 178 11.63 25.53 -3.68
CA ASN A 178 11.38 25.26 -5.10
C ASN A 178 12.50 24.49 -5.82
N GLN A 179 13.53 24.00 -5.11
CA GLN A 179 14.65 23.31 -5.78
C GLN A 179 14.40 21.83 -6.08
N PHE A 180 13.23 21.28 -5.75
CA PHE A 180 12.96 19.85 -5.97
C PHE A 180 12.10 19.53 -7.21
N LEU A 181 11.68 20.54 -8.00
CA LEU A 181 10.84 20.31 -9.17
C LEU A 181 11.60 20.34 -10.51
N ASP A 182 12.89 20.70 -10.53
CA ASP A 182 13.64 20.88 -11.78
C ASP A 182 14.53 19.70 -12.20
N SER A 183 14.45 18.54 -11.54
CA SER A 183 15.34 17.41 -11.88
C SER A 183 14.67 16.23 -12.56
N SER A 184 13.50 16.37 -13.16
CA SER A 184 12.89 15.29 -13.94
C SER A 184 12.47 15.72 -15.35
N SER A 185 13.38 16.37 -16.09
CA SER A 185 13.33 16.35 -17.55
C SER A 185 13.82 14.99 -18.03
N VAL A 186 12.94 14.03 -18.14
CA VAL A 186 13.23 12.77 -18.83
C VAL A 186 13.23 13.07 -20.33
N ASN A 187 14.43 13.12 -20.92
CA ASN A 187 14.60 13.01 -22.37
C ASN A 187 14.06 11.65 -22.80
N VAL A 188 12.98 11.67 -23.58
CA VAL A 188 12.53 10.52 -24.37
C VAL A 188 13.29 10.57 -25.68
N PRO A 189 14.15 9.59 -26.03
CA PRO A 189 14.70 9.51 -27.39
C PRO A 189 13.60 9.04 -28.34
N GLY A 190 13.51 9.74 -29.47
CA GLY A 190 12.64 9.40 -30.59
C GLY A 190 13.11 8.15 -31.36
#